data_83ef2d95527fe123494d6a3515d78fa9
#
_entry.id   83ef2d95527fe123494d6a3515d78fa9
#
_cell.length_a   1.000
_cell.length_b   1.000
_cell.length_c   1.000
_cell.angle_alpha   90.00
_cell.angle_beta   90.00
_cell.angle_gamma   90.00
#
_symmetry.space_group_name_H-M   'P 1'
#
loop_
_entity.id
_entity.type
_entity.pdbx_description
1 polymer ?
#
loop_
_entity_poly.entity_id
_entity_poly.type
_entity_poly.pdbx_seq_one_letter_code
_entity_poly.pdbx_strand_id
1 'polypeptide(L)'
;AEGKAVAIKSGRPHYPAEADVMDASNGILLHALTLAKETGCALQIHAETGPCADVLSMAQKIGMPGDRVVKHFGDPDTPLIPSLIAKHEKIPELAGSGRAFTMESDYMDENDRPGAVIGPKSVPRFTRRLLEEGKITPEQAYRIHADTPSRVYGVDIHLP
;
A
#
# COMPACT_ATOMS: atom_id res chain seq x y z
N ALA A 1 -12.86 -12.19 -10.05
CA ALA A 1 -11.67 -13.06 -9.96
C ALA A 1 -12.10 -14.34 -9.23
N GLU A 2 -11.91 -15.51 -9.80
CA GLU A 2 -12.33 -16.80 -9.24
C GLU A 2 -11.53 -17.19 -7.97
N GLY A 3 -11.39 -16.28 -7.02
CA GLY A 3 -10.61 -16.49 -5.80
C GLY A 3 -9.09 -16.57 -5.96
N LYS A 4 -8.57 -16.22 -7.15
CA LYS A 4 -7.13 -16.33 -7.47
C LYS A 4 -6.33 -15.04 -7.28
N ALA A 5 -7.00 -13.89 -7.12
CA ALA A 5 -6.38 -12.60 -6.89
C ALA A 5 -7.10 -11.86 -5.76
N VAL A 6 -6.34 -11.15 -4.95
CA VAL A 6 -6.84 -10.36 -3.82
C VAL A 6 -6.66 -8.85 -4.07
N ALA A 7 -5.85 -8.49 -5.05
CA ALA A 7 -5.57 -7.11 -5.41
C ALA A 7 -5.38 -6.95 -6.91
N ILE A 8 -5.72 -5.77 -7.41
CA ILE A 8 -5.37 -5.27 -8.73
C ILE A 8 -4.25 -4.25 -8.55
N LYS A 9 -3.23 -4.30 -9.39
CA LYS A 9 -2.18 -3.29 -9.45
C LYS A 9 -2.42 -2.38 -10.64
N SER A 10 -2.44 -1.08 -10.39
CA SER A 10 -2.54 -0.04 -11.42
C SER A 10 -1.73 1.18 -11.00
N GLY A 11 -1.79 2.25 -11.76
CA GLY A 11 -1.11 3.47 -11.42
C GLY A 11 -1.22 4.53 -12.49
N ARG A 12 -0.44 5.59 -12.29
CA ARG A 12 -0.27 6.68 -13.22
C ARG A 12 1.18 7.17 -13.18
N PRO A 13 1.64 8.00 -14.15
CA PRO A 13 2.99 8.51 -14.16
C PRO A 13 3.40 9.12 -12.81
N HIS A 14 4.58 8.79 -12.33
CA HIS A 14 5.23 9.39 -11.15
C HIS A 14 6.32 10.40 -11.54
N TYR A 15 6.35 10.76 -12.81
CA TYR A 15 7.22 11.75 -13.43
C TYR A 15 6.36 12.79 -14.19
N PRO A 16 6.89 13.98 -14.51
CA PRO A 16 6.17 14.94 -15.33
C PRO A 16 5.75 14.32 -16.66
N ALA A 17 4.47 14.37 -16.97
CA ALA A 17 3.87 13.85 -18.19
C ALA A 17 2.94 14.91 -18.79
N GLU A 18 2.72 14.84 -20.11
CA GLU A 18 1.78 15.70 -20.81
C GLU A 18 0.33 15.45 -20.31
N ALA A 19 -0.50 16.48 -20.45
CA ALA A 19 -1.87 16.45 -19.91
C ALA A 19 -2.71 15.29 -20.46
N ASP A 20 -2.61 15.01 -21.74
CA ASP A 20 -3.32 13.92 -22.40
C ASP A 20 -2.87 12.53 -21.88
N VAL A 21 -1.57 12.36 -21.57
CA VAL A 21 -1.03 11.14 -20.94
C VAL A 21 -1.58 10.98 -19.52
N MET A 22 -1.65 12.08 -18.76
CA MET A 22 -2.23 12.07 -17.42
C MET A 22 -3.71 11.76 -17.45
N ASP A 23 -4.47 12.34 -18.37
CA ASP A 23 -5.92 12.11 -18.53
C ASP A 23 -6.19 10.64 -18.91
N ALA A 24 -5.45 10.10 -19.88
CA ALA A 24 -5.55 8.70 -20.27
C ALA A 24 -5.20 7.76 -19.09
N SER A 25 -4.14 8.07 -18.35
CA SER A 25 -3.73 7.29 -17.16
C SER A 25 -4.77 7.34 -16.05
N ASN A 26 -5.38 8.49 -15.80
CA ASN A 26 -6.48 8.64 -14.85
C ASN A 26 -7.73 7.85 -15.29
N GLY A 27 -8.01 7.79 -16.60
CA GLY A 27 -9.08 6.94 -17.16
C GLY A 27 -8.83 5.45 -16.88
N ILE A 28 -7.60 4.98 -17.11
CA ILE A 28 -7.18 3.60 -16.80
C ILE A 28 -7.27 3.33 -15.29
N LEU A 29 -6.82 4.27 -14.45
CA LEU A 29 -6.89 4.14 -13.00
C LEU A 29 -8.34 4.06 -12.51
N LEU A 30 -9.24 4.87 -13.05
CA LEU A 30 -10.67 4.82 -12.74
C LEU A 30 -11.30 3.48 -13.15
N HIS A 31 -10.91 2.93 -14.31
CA HIS A 31 -11.33 1.60 -14.74
C HIS A 31 -10.84 0.52 -13.78
N ALA A 32 -9.56 0.59 -13.35
CA ALA A 32 -8.99 -0.35 -12.38
C ALA A 32 -9.68 -0.27 -11.00
N LEU A 33 -10.04 0.93 -10.53
CA LEU A 33 -10.85 1.12 -9.31
C LEU A 33 -12.23 0.47 -9.45
N THR A 34 -12.89 0.66 -10.59
CA THR A 34 -14.20 0.06 -10.86
C THR A 34 -14.12 -1.47 -10.86
N LEU A 35 -13.13 -2.03 -11.55
CA LEU A 35 -12.91 -3.46 -11.60
C LEU A 35 -12.58 -4.05 -10.22
N ALA A 36 -11.76 -3.34 -9.42
CA ALA A 36 -11.44 -3.76 -8.06
C ALA A 36 -12.71 -3.81 -7.20
N LYS A 37 -13.57 -2.80 -7.28
CA LYS A 37 -14.86 -2.79 -6.59
C LYS A 37 -15.75 -3.96 -7.02
N GLU A 38 -15.91 -4.18 -8.32
CA GLU A 38 -16.80 -5.22 -8.88
C GLU A 38 -16.32 -6.64 -8.53
N THR A 39 -15.01 -6.85 -8.47
CA THR A 39 -14.41 -8.15 -8.15
C THR A 39 -14.16 -8.37 -6.66
N GLY A 40 -14.41 -7.36 -5.82
CA GLY A 40 -14.11 -7.42 -4.39
C GLY A 40 -12.61 -7.41 -4.07
N CYS A 41 -11.75 -7.04 -5.02
CA CYS A 41 -10.31 -6.90 -4.82
C CYS A 41 -9.94 -5.57 -4.17
N ALA A 42 -8.79 -5.49 -3.51
CA ALA A 42 -8.15 -4.21 -3.22
C ALA A 42 -7.54 -3.61 -4.49
N LEU A 43 -7.36 -2.29 -4.53
CA LEU A 43 -6.51 -1.65 -5.54
C LEU A 43 -5.21 -1.19 -4.90
N GLN A 44 -4.08 -1.62 -5.45
CA GLN A 44 -2.77 -1.09 -5.11
C GLN A 44 -2.28 -0.18 -6.24
N ILE A 45 -1.98 1.08 -5.92
CA ILE A 45 -1.56 2.06 -6.92
C ILE A 45 -0.07 2.36 -6.86
N HIS A 46 0.53 2.55 -8.04
CA HIS A 46 1.82 3.20 -8.23
C HIS A 46 1.56 4.57 -8.84
N ALA A 47 1.99 5.63 -8.18
CA ALA A 47 1.71 7.00 -8.57
C ALA A 47 2.82 7.94 -8.05
N GLU A 48 2.72 9.21 -8.37
CA GLU A 48 3.63 10.27 -7.92
C GLU A 48 3.81 10.29 -6.40
N THR A 49 4.91 10.88 -5.95
CA THR A 49 5.15 11.17 -4.54
C THR A 49 4.08 12.13 -4.01
N GLY A 50 3.66 11.93 -2.77
CA GLY A 50 2.67 12.76 -2.11
C GLY A 50 1.35 12.04 -1.82
N PRO A 51 0.34 12.77 -1.33
CA PRO A 51 -0.84 12.18 -0.71
C PRO A 51 -1.79 11.48 -1.67
N CYS A 52 -1.80 11.80 -2.97
CA CYS A 52 -2.75 11.25 -3.94
C CYS A 52 -4.23 11.34 -3.49
N ALA A 53 -4.62 12.48 -2.91
CA ALA A 53 -5.96 12.67 -2.32
C ALA A 53 -7.08 12.61 -3.37
N ASP A 54 -6.78 12.96 -4.62
CA ASP A 54 -7.69 12.85 -5.75
C ASP A 54 -8.07 11.39 -6.04
N VAL A 55 -7.16 10.44 -5.82
CA VAL A 55 -7.45 9.00 -5.99
C VAL A 55 -8.51 8.54 -4.98
N LEU A 56 -8.42 9.03 -3.72
CA LEU A 56 -9.49 8.76 -2.75
C LEU A 56 -10.84 9.32 -3.24
N SER A 57 -10.83 10.53 -3.79
CA SER A 57 -12.03 11.14 -4.35
C SER A 57 -12.59 10.35 -5.54
N MET A 58 -11.71 9.82 -6.41
CA MET A 58 -12.12 8.93 -7.51
C MET A 58 -12.76 7.64 -6.97
N ALA A 59 -12.15 7.00 -5.98
CA ALA A 59 -12.68 5.80 -5.34
C ALA A 59 -14.07 6.07 -4.72
N GLN A 60 -14.22 7.14 -3.97
CA GLN A 60 -15.47 7.53 -3.33
C GLN A 60 -16.60 7.77 -4.34
N LYS A 61 -16.34 8.46 -5.46
CA LYS A 61 -17.31 8.72 -6.52
C LYS A 61 -17.93 7.45 -7.10
N ILE A 62 -17.17 6.37 -7.17
CA ILE A 62 -17.67 5.08 -7.68
C ILE A 62 -18.14 4.15 -6.57
N GLY A 63 -18.04 4.55 -5.29
CA GLY A 63 -18.40 3.74 -4.13
C GLY A 63 -17.40 2.61 -3.84
N MET A 64 -16.11 2.78 -4.21
CA MET A 64 -15.04 1.92 -3.77
C MET A 64 -14.64 2.30 -2.34
N PRO A 65 -14.56 1.35 -1.37
CA PRO A 65 -14.10 1.65 -0.03
C PRO A 65 -12.66 2.16 -0.03
N GLY A 66 -12.43 3.35 0.55
CA GLY A 66 -11.11 3.98 0.58
C GLY A 66 -10.05 3.18 1.36
N ASP A 67 -10.48 2.40 2.34
CA ASP A 67 -9.61 1.51 3.12
C ASP A 67 -9.20 0.22 2.36
N ARG A 68 -9.61 0.09 1.11
CA ARG A 68 -9.16 -0.95 0.18
C ARG A 68 -8.32 -0.41 -0.97
N VAL A 69 -7.94 0.88 -0.91
CA VAL A 69 -7.03 1.50 -1.87
C VAL A 69 -5.68 1.71 -1.20
N VAL A 70 -4.66 1.03 -1.69
CA VAL A 70 -3.31 1.01 -1.11
C VAL A 70 -2.38 1.86 -1.97
N LYS A 71 -1.71 2.82 -1.36
CA LYS A 71 -0.62 3.57 -1.99
C LYS A 71 0.68 2.81 -1.79
N HIS A 72 1.13 2.12 -2.85
CA HIS A 72 2.44 1.50 -2.91
C HIS A 72 3.55 2.55 -2.81
N PHE A 73 4.62 2.24 -2.10
CA PHE A 73 5.68 3.19 -1.77
C PHE A 73 5.10 4.48 -1.18
N GLY A 74 4.14 4.29 -0.25
CA GLY A 74 3.32 5.39 0.28
C GLY A 74 4.03 6.22 1.33
N ASP A 75 3.60 7.46 1.43
CA ASP A 75 3.97 8.36 2.53
C ASP A 75 2.94 8.29 3.66
N PRO A 76 3.35 8.59 4.90
CA PRO A 76 2.44 8.59 6.05
C PRO A 76 1.26 9.55 5.95
N ASP A 77 1.33 10.60 5.15
CA ASP A 77 0.31 11.62 4.99
C ASP A 77 -0.76 11.30 3.92
N THR A 78 -0.59 10.22 3.14
CA THR A 78 -1.61 9.83 2.18
C THR A 78 -2.94 9.51 2.87
N PRO A 79 -4.10 9.94 2.35
CA PRO A 79 -5.40 9.54 2.88
C PRO A 79 -5.80 8.09 2.53
N LEU A 80 -5.03 7.44 1.65
CA LEU A 80 -5.14 6.03 1.30
C LEU A 80 -4.48 5.15 2.37
N ILE A 81 -4.52 3.84 2.22
CA ILE A 81 -3.71 2.93 3.04
C ILE A 81 -2.26 3.00 2.55
N PRO A 82 -1.31 3.54 3.31
CA PRO A 82 0.08 3.55 2.90
C PRO A 82 0.69 2.15 3.02
N SER A 83 1.41 1.73 1.99
CA SER A 83 2.35 0.61 2.07
C SER A 83 3.76 1.19 2.20
N LEU A 84 4.35 1.05 3.37
CA LEU A 84 5.58 1.72 3.74
C LEU A 84 6.78 0.81 3.55
N ILE A 85 7.85 1.33 2.98
CA ILE A 85 9.13 0.62 2.90
C ILE A 85 9.59 0.24 4.32
N ALA A 86 10.01 -1.02 4.50
CA ALA A 86 10.45 -1.59 5.78
C ALA A 86 11.81 -1.03 6.27
N LYS A 87 11.95 0.28 6.24
CA LYS A 87 13.02 1.11 6.82
C LYS A 87 12.51 2.52 7.14
N HIS A 88 11.22 2.79 6.87
CA HIS A 88 10.65 4.12 7.03
C HIS A 88 10.62 4.52 8.51
N GLU A 89 11.19 5.68 8.82
CA GLU A 89 11.41 6.14 10.20
C GLU A 89 10.12 6.40 10.99
N LYS A 90 9.02 6.77 10.30
CA LYS A 90 7.72 7.07 10.93
C LYS A 90 6.87 5.83 11.24
N ILE A 91 7.34 4.62 10.96
CA ILE A 91 6.58 3.39 11.25
C ILE A 91 6.19 3.27 12.74
N PRO A 92 7.10 3.54 13.71
CA PRO A 92 6.71 3.49 15.13
C PRO A 92 5.62 4.52 15.50
N GLU A 93 5.71 5.74 14.98
CA GLU A 93 4.71 6.79 15.19
C GLU A 93 3.34 6.39 14.66
N LEU A 94 3.28 5.88 13.41
CA LEU A 94 2.03 5.40 12.83
C LEU A 94 1.45 4.20 13.58
N ALA A 95 2.30 3.26 13.98
CA ALA A 95 1.87 2.12 14.78
C ALA A 95 1.25 2.58 16.11
N GLY A 96 1.86 3.58 16.75
CA GLY A 96 1.38 4.19 17.98
C GLY A 96 0.07 4.95 17.82
N SER A 97 -0.12 5.64 16.70
CA SER A 97 -1.37 6.37 16.39
C SER A 97 -2.57 5.46 16.09
N GLY A 98 -2.34 4.18 15.86
CA GLY A 98 -3.38 3.23 15.48
C GLY A 98 -3.80 3.31 14.01
N ARG A 99 -3.15 4.14 13.21
CA ARG A 99 -3.43 4.25 11.78
C ARG A 99 -3.13 2.93 11.04
N ALA A 100 -4.03 2.54 10.15
CA ALA A 100 -3.84 1.37 9.30
C ALA A 100 -2.77 1.64 8.24
N PHE A 101 -1.82 0.74 8.11
CA PHE A 101 -0.82 0.73 7.05
C PHE A 101 -0.28 -0.70 6.86
N THR A 102 0.39 -0.93 5.74
CA THR A 102 1.13 -2.16 5.46
C THR A 102 2.62 -1.86 5.31
N MET A 103 3.44 -2.89 5.36
CA MET A 103 4.87 -2.77 5.13
C MET A 103 5.27 -3.55 3.88
N GLU A 104 6.23 -3.01 3.13
CA GLU A 104 6.73 -3.62 1.91
C GLU A 104 8.25 -3.55 1.80
N SER A 105 8.82 -4.36 0.92
CA SER A 105 10.22 -4.33 0.54
C SER A 105 10.46 -3.72 -0.83
N ASP A 106 9.43 -3.68 -1.66
CA ASP A 106 9.51 -3.34 -3.08
C ASP A 106 10.65 -4.10 -3.79
N TYR A 107 10.81 -5.38 -3.45
CA TYR A 107 11.91 -6.18 -3.94
C TYR A 107 11.78 -6.44 -5.44
N MET A 108 12.83 -6.12 -6.16
CA MET A 108 13.02 -6.47 -7.56
C MET A 108 14.37 -7.19 -7.70
N ASP A 109 14.38 -8.29 -8.45
CA ASP A 109 15.60 -9.07 -8.70
C ASP A 109 16.44 -8.43 -9.82
N GLU A 110 16.72 -7.12 -9.67
CA GLU A 110 17.58 -6.34 -10.56
C GLU A 110 18.69 -5.68 -9.75
N ASN A 111 19.90 -6.21 -9.86
CA ASN A 111 21.05 -5.71 -9.12
C ASN A 111 21.53 -4.32 -9.59
N ASP A 112 21.09 -3.88 -10.77
CA ASP A 112 21.55 -2.64 -11.42
C ASP A 112 20.71 -1.40 -11.08
N ARG A 113 19.71 -1.52 -10.22
CA ARG A 113 18.90 -0.39 -9.75
C ARG A 113 19.37 0.10 -8.38
N PRO A 114 20.27 1.11 -8.32
CA PRO A 114 20.76 1.61 -7.04
C PRO A 114 19.61 2.23 -6.22
N GLY A 115 19.44 1.75 -4.99
CA GLY A 115 18.54 2.35 -3.99
C GLY A 115 17.05 2.05 -4.13
N ALA A 116 16.63 1.33 -5.16
CA ALA A 116 15.21 1.08 -5.39
C ALA A 116 14.61 0.02 -4.45
N VAL A 117 15.44 -0.89 -3.87
CA VAL A 117 14.89 -2.11 -3.29
C VAL A 117 15.62 -2.55 -2.06
N ILE A 118 14.89 -2.99 -1.08
CA ILE A 118 15.43 -3.73 0.06
C ILE A 118 15.04 -5.21 -0.09
N GLY A 119 15.92 -6.11 0.36
CA GLY A 119 15.69 -7.55 0.21
C GLY A 119 14.37 -8.01 0.87
N PRO A 120 13.77 -9.11 0.41
CA PRO A 120 12.45 -9.56 0.88
C PRO A 120 12.41 -9.88 2.38
N LYS A 121 13.55 -10.21 2.99
CA LYS A 121 13.67 -10.42 4.44
C LYS A 121 13.67 -9.12 5.27
N SER A 122 13.64 -7.96 4.62
CA SER A 122 13.71 -6.66 5.32
C SER A 122 12.47 -6.41 6.18
N VAL A 123 11.29 -6.78 5.69
CA VAL A 123 10.04 -6.61 6.45
C VAL A 123 10.09 -7.33 7.79
N PRO A 124 10.26 -8.66 7.87
CA PRO A 124 10.31 -9.36 9.15
C PRO A 124 11.51 -8.95 10.02
N ARG A 125 12.66 -8.64 9.42
CA ARG A 125 13.84 -8.19 10.17
C ARG A 125 13.61 -6.82 10.80
N PHE A 126 13.00 -5.90 10.08
CA PHE A 126 12.71 -4.56 10.59
C PHE A 126 11.66 -4.61 11.70
N THR A 127 10.59 -5.38 11.52
CA THR A 127 9.58 -5.60 12.54
C THR A 127 10.18 -6.17 13.83
N ARG A 128 11.01 -7.22 13.72
CA ARG A 128 11.68 -7.81 14.87
C ARG A 128 12.55 -6.77 15.59
N ARG A 129 13.34 -5.99 14.85
CA ARG A 129 14.16 -4.94 15.44
C ARG A 129 13.33 -3.91 16.20
N LEU A 130 12.20 -3.46 15.64
CA LEU A 130 11.31 -2.51 16.32
C LEU A 130 10.71 -3.08 17.60
N LEU A 131 10.39 -4.39 17.63
CA LEU A 131 9.95 -5.09 18.84
C LEU A 131 11.07 -5.19 19.88
N GLU A 132 12.26 -5.60 19.48
CA GLU A 132 13.45 -5.72 20.36
C GLU A 132 13.86 -4.35 20.95
N GLU A 133 13.70 -3.28 20.19
CA GLU A 133 13.97 -1.89 20.62
C GLU A 133 12.80 -1.27 21.42
N GLY A 134 11.68 -1.99 21.59
CA GLY A 134 10.49 -1.47 22.27
C GLY A 134 9.80 -0.32 21.54
N LYS A 135 10.05 -0.14 20.25
CA LYS A 135 9.46 0.92 19.43
C LYS A 135 8.05 0.62 18.94
N ILE A 136 7.69 -0.65 18.89
CA ILE A 136 6.32 -1.13 18.68
C ILE A 136 6.02 -2.27 19.65
N THR A 137 4.73 -2.48 19.94
CA THR A 137 4.27 -3.62 20.75
C THR A 137 3.95 -4.83 19.87
N PRO A 138 3.84 -6.05 20.45
CA PRO A 138 3.37 -7.23 19.73
C PRO A 138 1.99 -7.02 19.09
N GLU A 139 1.06 -6.33 19.77
CA GLU A 139 -0.29 -6.04 19.27
C GLU A 139 -0.21 -5.09 18.05
N GLN A 140 0.70 -4.12 18.07
CA GLN A 140 0.92 -3.23 16.94
C GLN A 140 1.52 -4.00 15.75
N ALA A 141 2.47 -4.90 15.99
CA ALA A 141 3.02 -5.77 14.97
C ALA A 141 1.93 -6.67 14.36
N TYR A 142 1.06 -7.27 15.20
CA TYR A 142 -0.06 -8.08 14.74
C TYR A 142 -1.01 -7.26 13.86
N ARG A 143 -1.34 -6.05 14.26
CA ARG A 143 -2.19 -5.13 13.48
C ARG A 143 -1.60 -4.84 12.10
N ILE A 144 -0.30 -4.60 12.02
CA ILE A 144 0.40 -4.29 10.76
C ILE A 144 0.44 -5.51 9.82
N HIS A 145 0.67 -6.71 10.36
CA HIS A 145 0.98 -7.89 9.54
C HIS A 145 -0.19 -8.87 9.40
N ALA A 146 -1.24 -8.74 10.20
CA ALA A 146 -2.44 -9.57 10.12
C ALA A 146 -3.71 -8.75 9.91
N ASP A 147 -4.12 -7.92 10.89
CA ASP A 147 -5.43 -7.25 10.86
C ASP A 147 -5.57 -6.32 9.65
N THR A 148 -4.57 -5.46 9.41
CA THR A 148 -4.63 -4.51 8.29
C THR A 148 -4.61 -5.22 6.94
N PRO A 149 -3.69 -6.15 6.64
CA PRO A 149 -3.73 -6.92 5.40
C PRO A 149 -5.01 -7.75 5.24
N SER A 150 -5.51 -8.38 6.31
CA SER A 150 -6.77 -9.15 6.25
C SER A 150 -7.93 -8.27 5.81
N ARG A 151 -8.08 -7.11 6.42
CA ARG A 151 -9.15 -6.16 6.07
C ARG A 151 -8.97 -5.59 4.67
N VAL A 152 -7.76 -5.13 4.32
CA VAL A 152 -7.47 -4.48 3.04
C VAL A 152 -7.66 -5.44 1.88
N TYR A 153 -7.14 -6.66 1.99
CA TYR A 153 -7.14 -7.63 0.90
C TYR A 153 -8.29 -8.64 0.99
N GLY A 154 -9.07 -8.62 2.07
CA GLY A 154 -10.19 -9.56 2.25
C GLY A 154 -9.74 -11.01 2.40
N VAL A 155 -8.66 -11.23 3.13
CA VAL A 155 -8.06 -12.56 3.36
C VAL A 155 -7.96 -12.85 4.85
N ASP A 156 -8.16 -14.10 5.26
CA ASP A 156 -7.90 -14.51 6.62
C ASP A 156 -6.40 -14.78 6.82
N ILE A 157 -5.78 -14.02 7.70
CA ILE A 157 -4.38 -14.19 8.07
C ILE A 157 -4.36 -14.60 9.55
N HIS A 158 -3.96 -15.84 9.79
CA HIS A 158 -3.73 -16.35 11.13
C HIS A 158 -2.23 -16.44 11.36
N LEU A 159 -1.73 -15.63 12.29
CA LEU A 159 -0.36 -15.76 12.76
C LEU A 159 -0.32 -16.77 13.90
N PRO A 160 0.70 -17.64 13.92
CA PRO A 160 0.87 -18.64 14.98
C PRO A 160 1.16 -18.01 16.35
#